data_caf12224d021c7452862454790e9bf59
#
_entry.id   caf12224d021c7452862454790e9bf59
#
_cell.length_a   1.000
_cell.length_b   1.000
_cell.length_c   1.000
_cell.angle_alpha   90.00
_cell.angle_beta   90.00
_cell.angle_gamma   90.00
#
_symmetry.space_group_name_H-M   'P 1'
#
loop_
_entity.id
_entity.type
_entity.pdbx_description
1 polymer ?
#
loop_
_entity_poly.entity_id
_entity_poly.type
_entity_poly.pdbx_seq_one_letter_code
_entity_poly.pdbx_strand_id
1 'polypeptide(L)'
;NPGIPYDVPLVQKFMAQKTPIITEAELASEIFAGHLIAVTGSNGKTTTTTLIEKMVAKSNPHQTAYAGNIGVSFSKTAEKMGADDTIVAELSSFQLLGAPTIHPHIAVITNIFANHLDYHKNRENYINAKLNITRNQTKDDYLIINWDRDEWQAVARRSNATIIPFSRLNKSHEGAYEQDGMIYWRDEAIMAAKDIRLIGPQNVENALAAIAAAKLSGVSNEDIVAVL
;
A
#
# COMPACT_ATOMS: atom_id res chain seq x y z
N ASN A 1 -12.63 4.73 16.12
CA ASN A 1 -12.96 3.64 15.20
C ASN A 1 -13.17 4.21 13.78
N PRO A 2 -12.36 3.84 12.78
CA PRO A 2 -12.44 4.42 11.43
C PRO A 2 -13.74 4.08 10.69
N GLY A 3 -14.48 3.05 11.13
CA GLY A 3 -15.78 2.70 10.57
C GLY A 3 -16.95 3.60 11.01
N ILE A 4 -16.73 4.55 11.93
CA ILE A 4 -17.76 5.52 12.32
C ILE A 4 -17.85 6.61 11.24
N PRO A 5 -19.03 6.80 10.60
CA PRO A 5 -19.19 7.86 9.60
C PRO A 5 -18.99 9.26 10.19
N TYR A 6 -18.42 10.17 9.39
CA TYR A 6 -18.17 11.54 9.82
C TYR A 6 -19.45 12.38 9.95
N ASP A 7 -20.59 11.91 9.42
CA ASP A 7 -21.89 12.59 9.49
C ASP A 7 -22.70 12.25 10.75
N VAL A 8 -22.20 11.39 11.66
CA VAL A 8 -22.87 11.15 12.94
C VAL A 8 -22.81 12.40 13.83
N PRO A 9 -23.89 12.69 14.63
CA PRO A 9 -24.01 13.93 15.40
C PRO A 9 -22.83 14.22 16.34
N LEU A 10 -22.27 13.17 16.97
CA LEU A 10 -21.14 13.32 17.88
C LEU A 10 -19.86 13.80 17.16
N VAL A 11 -19.55 13.19 15.99
CA VAL A 11 -18.39 13.58 15.18
C VAL A 11 -18.57 14.99 14.65
N GLN A 12 -19.77 15.31 14.13
CA GLN A 12 -20.09 16.66 13.66
C GLN A 12 -19.93 17.73 14.73
N LYS A 13 -20.31 17.43 15.98
CA LYS A 13 -20.12 18.33 17.12
C LYS A 13 -18.63 18.66 17.34
N PHE A 14 -17.75 17.67 17.32
CA PHE A 14 -16.31 17.89 17.47
C PHE A 14 -15.71 18.63 16.28
N MET A 15 -16.14 18.32 15.05
CA MET A 15 -15.72 19.03 13.85
C MET A 15 -16.12 20.51 13.90
N ALA A 16 -17.34 20.82 14.35
CA ALA A 16 -17.80 22.20 14.54
C ALA A 16 -16.98 22.98 15.57
N GLN A 17 -16.42 22.29 16.56
CA GLN A 17 -15.50 22.84 17.56
C GLN A 17 -14.05 22.90 17.08
N LYS A 18 -13.77 22.52 15.81
CA LYS A 18 -12.41 22.41 15.23
C LYS A 18 -11.50 21.44 16.02
N THR A 19 -12.08 20.48 16.72
CA THR A 19 -11.31 19.42 17.41
C THR A 19 -10.76 18.47 16.34
N PRO A 20 -9.44 18.20 16.30
CA PRO A 20 -8.87 17.23 15.37
C PRO A 20 -9.49 15.85 15.57
N ILE A 21 -9.86 15.21 14.46
CA ILE A 21 -10.37 13.83 14.46
C ILE A 21 -9.36 12.99 13.70
N ILE A 22 -8.72 12.10 14.42
CA ILE A 22 -7.69 11.21 13.88
C ILE A 22 -8.10 9.74 14.02
N THR A 23 -7.51 8.89 13.21
CA THR A 23 -7.61 7.44 13.32
C THR A 23 -6.41 6.87 14.06
N GLU A 24 -6.49 5.60 14.42
CA GLU A 24 -5.38 4.87 15.03
C GLU A 24 -4.15 4.82 14.11
N ALA A 25 -4.35 4.83 12.79
CA ALA A 25 -3.27 4.86 11.81
C ALA A 25 -2.44 6.15 11.88
N GLU A 26 -3.07 7.29 12.19
CA GLU A 26 -2.36 8.55 12.43
C GLU A 26 -1.46 8.46 13.66
N LEU A 27 -2.04 8.05 14.79
CA LEU A 27 -1.28 7.89 16.03
C LEU A 27 -0.08 6.94 15.83
N ALA A 28 -0.30 5.83 15.13
CA ALA A 28 0.75 4.87 14.83
C ALA A 28 1.88 5.48 13.99
N SER A 29 1.53 6.28 12.97
CA SER A 29 2.54 6.92 12.12
C SER A 29 3.33 8.02 12.84
N GLU A 30 2.74 8.68 13.83
CA GLU A 30 3.43 9.68 14.65
C GLU A 30 4.46 9.07 15.61
N ILE A 31 4.21 7.86 16.11
CA ILE A 31 5.12 7.19 17.07
C ILE A 31 6.16 6.29 16.38
N PHE A 32 5.92 5.86 15.14
CA PHE A 32 6.84 4.99 14.40
C PHE A 32 7.89 5.80 13.66
N ALA A 33 9.15 5.59 14.01
CA ALA A 33 10.29 6.28 13.39
C ALA A 33 11.01 5.45 12.32
N GLY A 34 10.57 4.21 12.06
CA GLY A 34 11.21 3.28 11.13
C GLY A 34 10.68 3.38 9.70
N HIS A 35 10.94 2.35 8.91
CA HIS A 35 10.57 2.29 7.50
C HIS A 35 9.10 1.87 7.33
N LEU A 36 8.25 2.78 6.86
CA LEU A 36 6.84 2.49 6.60
C LEU A 36 6.60 2.18 5.13
N ILE A 37 6.10 0.96 4.87
CA ILE A 37 5.49 0.56 3.59
C ILE A 37 3.99 0.47 3.83
N ALA A 38 3.18 1.29 3.15
CA ALA A 38 1.74 1.30 3.36
C ALA A 38 1.00 0.77 2.12
N VAL A 39 0.04 -0.12 2.34
CA VAL A 39 -0.72 -0.80 1.28
C VAL A 39 -2.20 -0.47 1.40
N THR A 40 -2.79 0.06 0.33
CA THR A 40 -4.23 0.25 0.19
C THR A 40 -4.74 -0.29 -1.15
N GLY A 41 -6.02 -0.24 -1.36
CA GLY A 41 -6.69 -0.67 -2.58
C GLY A 41 -8.11 -1.17 -2.30
N SER A 42 -8.86 -1.49 -3.33
CA SER A 42 -10.18 -2.12 -3.14
C SER A 42 -10.02 -3.58 -2.75
N ASN A 43 -9.26 -4.35 -3.53
CA ASN A 43 -8.99 -5.77 -3.34
C ASN A 43 -7.48 -6.04 -3.30
N GLY A 44 -7.07 -7.20 -2.76
CA GLY A 44 -5.68 -7.67 -2.78
C GLY A 44 -4.77 -7.07 -1.71
N LYS A 45 -5.23 -6.13 -0.90
CA LYS A 45 -4.44 -5.50 0.18
C LYS A 45 -3.73 -6.53 1.06
N THR A 46 -4.50 -7.43 1.66
CA THR A 46 -4.00 -8.45 2.61
C THR A 46 -2.93 -9.34 1.97
N THR A 47 -3.20 -9.85 0.77
CA THR A 47 -2.25 -10.68 0.03
C THR A 47 -0.97 -9.91 -0.26
N THR A 48 -1.09 -8.70 -0.80
CA THR A 48 0.07 -7.85 -1.13
C THR A 48 0.87 -7.49 0.12
N THR A 49 0.21 -7.06 1.22
CA THR A 49 0.87 -6.75 2.49
C THR A 49 1.66 -7.94 3.03
N THR A 50 1.04 -9.13 3.02
CA THR A 50 1.69 -10.36 3.50
C THR A 50 2.88 -10.78 2.63
N LEU A 51 2.77 -10.64 1.30
CA LEU A 51 3.88 -10.94 0.39
C LEU A 51 5.05 -9.97 0.61
N ILE A 52 4.79 -8.67 0.70
CA ILE A 52 5.82 -7.66 0.95
C ILE A 52 6.53 -7.96 2.28
N GLU A 53 5.75 -8.17 3.35
CA GLU A 53 6.32 -8.46 4.68
C GLU A 53 7.24 -9.67 4.63
N LYS A 54 6.79 -10.79 4.04
CA LYS A 54 7.61 -12.01 3.94
C LYS A 54 8.87 -11.82 3.09
N MET A 55 8.80 -11.05 2.00
CA MET A 55 9.96 -10.77 1.15
C MET A 55 10.97 -9.89 1.88
N VAL A 56 10.51 -8.81 2.50
CA VAL A 56 11.37 -7.87 3.22
C VAL A 56 11.99 -8.54 4.45
N ALA A 57 11.20 -9.28 5.24
CA ALA A 57 11.68 -10.00 6.43
C ALA A 57 12.78 -11.03 6.11
N LYS A 58 12.80 -11.56 4.88
CA LYS A 58 13.79 -12.55 4.46
C LYS A 58 15.18 -11.92 4.21
N SER A 59 15.21 -10.70 3.72
CA SER A 59 16.45 -9.97 3.38
C SER A 59 16.89 -8.97 4.44
N ASN A 60 15.97 -8.52 5.31
CA ASN A 60 16.27 -7.47 6.29
C ASN A 60 16.86 -8.08 7.56
N PRO A 61 18.05 -7.60 8.03
CA PRO A 61 18.61 -8.01 9.33
C PRO A 61 17.85 -7.46 10.53
N HIS A 62 17.01 -6.43 10.33
CA HIS A 62 16.15 -5.83 11.33
C HIS A 62 14.75 -6.45 11.32
N GLN A 63 13.91 -6.10 12.29
CA GLN A 63 12.55 -6.64 12.36
C GLN A 63 11.69 -6.12 11.23
N THR A 64 10.87 -7.00 10.68
CA THR A 64 9.81 -6.64 9.74
C THR A 64 8.49 -7.20 10.25
N ALA A 65 7.44 -6.39 10.28
CA ALA A 65 6.13 -6.82 10.73
C ALA A 65 5.02 -6.25 9.82
N TYR A 66 3.93 -7.00 9.67
CA TYR A 66 2.71 -6.45 9.08
C TYR A 66 1.76 -5.94 10.19
N ALA A 67 0.96 -4.93 9.89
CA ALA A 67 0.06 -4.31 10.85
C ALA A 67 -1.13 -3.59 10.15
N GLY A 68 -2.02 -3.01 10.94
CA GLY A 68 -3.07 -2.11 10.48
C GLY A 68 -4.44 -2.75 10.41
N ASN A 69 -5.07 -2.77 9.24
CA ASN A 69 -6.42 -3.29 9.05
C ASN A 69 -6.53 -4.81 9.24
N ILE A 70 -5.41 -5.51 9.30
CA ILE A 70 -5.30 -6.96 9.52
C ILE A 70 -4.32 -7.27 10.65
N GLY A 71 -4.52 -8.38 11.32
CA GLY A 71 -3.60 -8.89 12.34
C GLY A 71 -3.57 -8.00 13.59
N VAL A 72 -2.40 -7.44 13.88
CA VAL A 72 -2.17 -6.56 15.04
C VAL A 72 -2.39 -5.10 14.62
N SER A 73 -2.95 -4.28 15.53
CA SER A 73 -3.12 -2.85 15.27
C SER A 73 -1.78 -2.18 14.96
N PHE A 74 -1.81 -1.16 14.10
CA PHE A 74 -0.60 -0.47 13.68
C PHE A 74 0.10 0.21 14.87
N SER A 75 -0.64 0.88 15.76
CA SER A 75 -0.07 1.54 16.94
C SER A 75 0.63 0.55 17.91
N LYS A 76 0.02 -0.63 18.14
CA LYS A 76 0.63 -1.66 19.01
C LYS A 76 1.91 -2.25 18.40
N THR A 77 2.00 -2.31 17.09
CA THR A 77 3.20 -2.74 16.37
C THR A 77 4.26 -1.64 16.42
N ALA A 78 3.87 -0.40 16.10
CA ALA A 78 4.73 0.78 16.11
C ALA A 78 5.42 1.02 17.45
N GLU A 79 4.70 0.80 18.58
CA GLU A 79 5.25 0.93 19.94
C GLU A 79 6.45 0.00 20.23
N LYS A 80 6.54 -1.12 19.51
CA LYS A 80 7.54 -2.18 19.75
C LYS A 80 8.70 -2.17 18.80
N MET A 81 8.64 -1.36 17.73
CA MET A 81 9.60 -1.37 16.64
C MET A 81 10.43 -0.08 16.62
N GLY A 82 11.69 -0.22 16.30
CA GLY A 82 12.68 0.86 16.27
C GLY A 82 12.81 1.55 14.91
N ALA A 83 13.76 2.47 14.83
CA ALA A 83 14.00 3.29 13.64
C ALA A 83 14.56 2.51 12.44
N ASP A 84 15.23 1.39 12.68
CA ASP A 84 15.79 0.55 11.60
C ASP A 84 14.82 -0.56 11.16
N ASP A 85 13.69 -0.72 11.86
CA ASP A 85 12.71 -1.75 11.57
C ASP A 85 11.75 -1.32 10.46
N THR A 86 11.07 -2.30 9.85
CA THR A 86 10.09 -2.08 8.78
C THR A 86 8.70 -2.51 9.20
N ILE A 87 7.71 -1.63 9.07
CA ILE A 87 6.29 -1.98 9.17
C ILE A 87 5.66 -1.95 7.77
N VAL A 88 5.01 -3.05 7.41
CA VAL A 88 4.15 -3.13 6.22
C VAL A 88 2.71 -3.02 6.67
N ALA A 89 2.11 -1.82 6.51
CA ALA A 89 0.79 -1.51 7.03
C ALA A 89 -0.30 -1.66 5.97
N GLU A 90 -1.29 -2.54 6.21
CA GLU A 90 -2.53 -2.54 5.45
C GLU A 90 -3.44 -1.41 5.94
N LEU A 91 -3.85 -0.50 5.04
CA LEU A 91 -4.68 0.65 5.38
C LEU A 91 -5.94 0.71 4.53
N SER A 92 -7.10 0.77 5.20
CA SER A 92 -8.39 1.00 4.57
C SER A 92 -8.57 2.49 4.21
N SER A 93 -9.52 2.77 3.28
CA SER A 93 -9.91 4.15 2.98
C SER A 93 -10.44 4.91 4.21
N PHE A 94 -11.08 4.21 5.14
CA PHE A 94 -11.60 4.78 6.38
C PHE A 94 -10.49 5.23 7.33
N GLN A 95 -9.43 4.43 7.46
CA GLN A 95 -8.26 4.78 8.28
C GLN A 95 -7.52 5.97 7.68
N LEU A 96 -7.34 5.99 6.37
CA LEU A 96 -6.64 7.06 5.64
C LEU A 96 -7.36 8.42 5.67
N LEU A 97 -8.69 8.45 5.88
CA LEU A 97 -9.43 9.71 6.05
C LEU A 97 -8.99 10.48 7.30
N GLY A 98 -8.68 9.78 8.38
CA GLY A 98 -8.24 10.37 9.64
C GLY A 98 -6.75 10.21 9.90
N ALA A 99 -5.92 10.13 8.86
CA ALA A 99 -4.47 10.04 8.93
C ALA A 99 -3.81 11.19 8.13
N PRO A 100 -3.94 12.45 8.59
CA PRO A 100 -3.49 13.62 7.82
C PRO A 100 -1.96 13.75 7.70
N THR A 101 -1.18 13.19 8.62
CA THR A 101 0.29 13.30 8.62
C THR A 101 1.01 12.03 8.19
N ILE A 102 0.30 10.94 7.92
CA ILE A 102 0.91 9.68 7.49
C ILE A 102 1.83 9.89 6.28
N HIS A 103 3.06 9.35 6.37
CA HIS A 103 4.10 9.52 5.36
C HIS A 103 4.85 8.22 5.12
N PRO A 104 4.30 7.28 4.33
CA PRO A 104 5.04 6.08 3.96
C PRO A 104 6.11 6.40 2.92
N HIS A 105 7.32 5.86 3.09
CA HIS A 105 8.35 5.93 2.06
C HIS A 105 7.94 5.16 0.79
N ILE A 106 7.22 4.03 0.95
CA ILE A 106 6.64 3.28 -0.16
C ILE A 106 5.13 3.16 0.08
N ALA A 107 4.33 3.74 -0.81
CA ALA A 107 2.89 3.55 -0.86
C ALA A 107 2.52 2.58 -1.99
N VAL A 108 1.60 1.66 -1.72
CA VAL A 108 1.08 0.70 -2.72
C VAL A 108 -0.42 0.87 -2.86
N ILE A 109 -0.89 1.10 -4.07
CA ILE A 109 -2.32 1.08 -4.42
C ILE A 109 -2.55 -0.08 -5.38
N THR A 110 -3.12 -1.18 -4.87
CA THR A 110 -3.31 -2.40 -5.66
C THR A 110 -4.30 -2.21 -6.81
N ASN A 111 -5.43 -1.59 -6.53
CA ASN A 111 -6.48 -1.26 -7.51
C ASN A 111 -7.51 -0.30 -6.89
N ILE A 112 -8.35 0.32 -7.75
CA ILE A 112 -9.38 1.26 -7.33
C ILE A 112 -10.70 0.93 -8.05
N PHE A 113 -11.44 -0.02 -7.52
CA PHE A 113 -12.81 -0.30 -7.93
C PHE A 113 -13.79 0.45 -7.03
N ALA A 114 -14.95 0.83 -7.56
CA ALA A 114 -15.98 1.47 -6.74
C ALA A 114 -16.44 0.53 -5.62
N ASN A 115 -16.30 0.98 -4.38
CA ASN A 115 -16.71 0.25 -3.18
C ASN A 115 -17.07 1.23 -2.06
N HIS A 116 -17.85 0.80 -1.06
CA HIS A 116 -18.20 1.60 0.12
C HIS A 116 -18.79 2.99 -0.23
N LEU A 117 -19.62 3.07 -1.29
CA LEU A 117 -20.21 4.34 -1.72
C LEU A 117 -21.31 4.85 -0.76
N ASP A 118 -21.88 4.00 0.05
CA ASP A 118 -22.72 4.34 1.19
C ASP A 118 -22.00 5.25 2.19
N TYR A 119 -20.74 4.97 2.47
CA TYR A 119 -19.90 5.78 3.36
C TYR A 119 -19.26 6.98 2.63
N HIS A 120 -18.57 6.75 1.52
CA HIS A 120 -17.83 7.79 0.79
C HIS A 120 -18.73 8.70 -0.07
N LYS A 121 -20.04 8.39 -0.19
CA LYS A 121 -21.06 9.10 -0.96
C LYS A 121 -20.89 9.01 -2.48
N ASN A 122 -19.66 9.04 -3.00
CA ASN A 122 -19.35 8.91 -4.42
C ASN A 122 -17.96 8.32 -4.65
N ARG A 123 -17.69 7.96 -5.91
CA ARG A 123 -16.43 7.34 -6.33
C ARG A 123 -15.23 8.26 -6.13
N GLU A 124 -15.37 9.55 -6.39
CA GLU A 124 -14.27 10.52 -6.27
C GLU A 124 -13.80 10.66 -4.81
N ASN A 125 -14.73 10.72 -3.86
CA ASN A 125 -14.39 10.72 -2.43
C ASN A 125 -13.67 9.45 -2.00
N TYR A 126 -14.07 8.28 -2.55
CA TYR A 126 -13.39 7.01 -2.28
C TYR A 126 -11.95 7.00 -2.83
N ILE A 127 -11.74 7.52 -4.05
CA ILE A 127 -10.41 7.70 -4.65
C ILE A 127 -9.56 8.63 -3.78
N ASN A 128 -10.11 9.78 -3.41
CA ASN A 128 -9.43 10.78 -2.57
C ASN A 128 -9.05 10.22 -1.20
N ALA A 129 -9.94 9.44 -0.57
CA ALA A 129 -9.65 8.77 0.69
C ALA A 129 -8.45 7.81 0.58
N LYS A 130 -8.33 7.06 -0.52
CA LYS A 130 -7.17 6.19 -0.74
C LYS A 130 -5.90 6.97 -1.08
N LEU A 131 -6.01 8.05 -1.87
CA LEU A 131 -4.89 8.91 -2.21
C LEU A 131 -4.30 9.63 -1.00
N ASN A 132 -5.00 9.72 0.12
CA ASN A 132 -4.41 10.25 1.35
C ASN A 132 -3.13 9.48 1.78
N ILE A 133 -2.95 8.24 1.34
CA ILE A 133 -1.71 7.48 1.55
C ILE A 133 -0.48 8.16 0.94
N THR A 134 -0.68 9.00 -0.08
CA THR A 134 0.39 9.72 -0.79
C THR A 134 0.45 11.20 -0.44
N ARG A 135 -0.42 11.69 0.45
CA ARG A 135 -0.61 13.12 0.73
C ARG A 135 0.68 13.85 1.10
N ASN A 136 1.52 13.21 1.92
CA ASN A 136 2.75 13.80 2.43
C ASN A 136 3.99 13.26 1.70
N GLN A 137 3.84 12.40 0.72
CA GLN A 137 4.94 11.91 -0.10
C GLN A 137 5.55 13.02 -0.96
N THR A 138 6.84 12.90 -1.19
CA THR A 138 7.66 13.77 -2.03
C THR A 138 8.24 12.96 -3.19
N LYS A 139 9.03 13.60 -4.05
CA LYS A 139 9.78 12.93 -5.14
C LYS A 139 10.77 11.86 -4.66
N ASP A 140 11.14 11.88 -3.38
CA ASP A 140 12.07 10.94 -2.78
C ASP A 140 11.36 9.68 -2.25
N ASP A 141 10.02 9.67 -2.30
CA ASP A 141 9.15 8.55 -1.93
C ASP A 141 8.58 7.87 -3.17
N TYR A 142 8.01 6.68 -3.01
CA TYR A 142 7.52 5.86 -4.11
C TYR A 142 6.02 5.57 -3.99
N LEU A 143 5.31 5.72 -5.12
CA LEU A 143 3.94 5.23 -5.29
C LEU A 143 3.92 4.06 -6.27
N ILE A 144 3.69 2.85 -5.77
CA ILE A 144 3.48 1.64 -6.57
C ILE A 144 1.98 1.55 -6.90
N ILE A 145 1.64 1.49 -8.18
CA ILE A 145 0.25 1.47 -8.62
C ILE A 145 0.07 0.65 -9.91
N ASN A 146 -1.10 0.01 -10.02
CA ASN A 146 -1.47 -0.76 -11.21
C ASN A 146 -1.61 0.16 -12.43
N TRP A 147 -0.91 -0.21 -13.53
CA TRP A 147 -0.84 0.59 -14.76
C TRP A 147 -1.74 0.06 -15.88
N ASP A 148 -2.50 -1.00 -15.64
CA ASP A 148 -3.30 -1.67 -16.66
C ASP A 148 -4.55 -0.89 -17.08
N ARG A 149 -4.92 0.18 -16.36
CA ARG A 149 -6.08 1.04 -16.64
C ARG A 149 -5.70 2.52 -16.67
N ASP A 150 -6.13 3.22 -17.70
CA ASP A 150 -5.86 4.65 -17.90
C ASP A 150 -6.38 5.50 -16.73
N GLU A 151 -7.53 5.12 -16.15
CA GLU A 151 -8.10 5.81 -14.98
C GLU A 151 -7.19 5.75 -13.75
N TRP A 152 -6.48 4.63 -13.54
CA TRP A 152 -5.54 4.48 -12.42
C TRP A 152 -4.23 5.23 -12.68
N GLN A 153 -3.78 5.27 -13.93
CA GLN A 153 -2.68 6.12 -14.34
C GLN A 153 -2.98 7.60 -14.09
N ALA A 154 -4.22 8.06 -14.39
CA ALA A 154 -4.66 9.42 -14.10
C ALA A 154 -4.67 9.72 -12.59
N VAL A 155 -5.06 8.75 -11.76
CA VAL A 155 -5.00 8.86 -10.30
C VAL A 155 -3.55 8.97 -9.81
N ALA A 156 -2.65 8.16 -10.35
CA ALA A 156 -1.23 8.19 -9.99
C ALA A 156 -0.59 9.57 -10.20
N ARG A 157 -0.92 10.25 -11.30
CA ARG A 157 -0.39 11.59 -11.64
C ARG A 157 -0.81 12.70 -10.65
N ARG A 158 -1.68 12.40 -9.69
CA ARG A 158 -2.08 13.33 -8.62
C ARG A 158 -1.14 13.26 -7.41
N SER A 159 -0.22 12.30 -7.38
CA SER A 159 0.81 12.16 -6.33
C SER A 159 2.06 12.95 -6.69
N ASN A 160 2.79 13.41 -5.66
CA ASN A 160 4.13 14.01 -5.80
C ASN A 160 5.25 12.96 -5.73
N ALA A 161 4.92 11.70 -5.40
CA ALA A 161 5.89 10.61 -5.30
C ALA A 161 6.42 10.17 -6.67
N THR A 162 7.58 9.54 -6.67
CA THR A 162 8.07 8.81 -7.83
C THR A 162 7.17 7.62 -8.12
N ILE A 163 6.54 7.60 -9.30
CA ILE A 163 5.58 6.55 -9.68
C ILE A 163 6.33 5.32 -10.15
N ILE A 164 6.03 4.18 -9.54
CA ILE A 164 6.52 2.86 -9.94
C ILE A 164 5.31 2.04 -10.42
N PRO A 165 5.14 1.89 -11.73
CA PRO A 165 4.04 1.11 -12.28
C PRO A 165 4.22 -0.39 -12.04
N PHE A 166 3.12 -1.11 -11.84
CA PHE A 166 3.10 -2.54 -12.08
C PHE A 166 2.01 -2.90 -13.09
N SER A 167 2.28 -3.89 -13.95
CA SER A 167 1.39 -4.20 -15.08
C SER A 167 1.40 -5.69 -15.40
N ARG A 168 0.24 -6.32 -15.30
CA ARG A 168 0.03 -7.68 -15.76
C ARG A 168 -0.25 -7.74 -17.26
N LEU A 169 -0.78 -6.66 -17.83
CA LEU A 169 -1.12 -6.55 -19.25
C LEU A 169 -0.01 -5.93 -20.11
N ASN A 170 1.21 -5.90 -19.58
CA ASN A 170 2.39 -5.39 -20.30
C ASN A 170 2.25 -3.93 -20.78
N LYS A 171 1.65 -3.06 -19.94
CA LYS A 171 1.41 -1.64 -20.27
C LYS A 171 2.57 -0.72 -19.87
N SER A 172 3.52 -1.21 -19.09
CA SER A 172 4.71 -0.47 -18.68
C SER A 172 5.84 -1.42 -18.28
N HIS A 173 7.07 -1.04 -18.60
CA HIS A 173 8.30 -1.76 -18.22
C HIS A 173 9.13 -0.98 -17.16
N GLU A 174 8.62 0.13 -16.63
CA GLU A 174 9.35 0.97 -15.67
C GLU A 174 9.35 0.44 -14.24
N GLY A 175 8.59 -0.64 -13.99
CA GLY A 175 8.47 -1.29 -12.68
C GLY A 175 8.37 -2.81 -12.81
N ALA A 176 7.41 -3.43 -12.12
CA ALA A 176 7.18 -4.88 -12.21
C ALA A 176 6.12 -5.19 -13.26
N TYR A 177 6.37 -6.16 -14.13
CA TYR A 177 5.41 -6.51 -15.17
C TYR A 177 5.48 -7.98 -15.59
N GLU A 178 4.40 -8.46 -16.23
CA GLU A 178 4.33 -9.76 -16.88
C GLU A 178 4.47 -9.58 -18.39
N GLN A 179 5.34 -10.36 -19.01
CA GLN A 179 5.46 -10.47 -20.46
C GLN A 179 5.72 -11.91 -20.86
N ASP A 180 4.92 -12.45 -21.78
CA ASP A 180 5.06 -13.81 -22.32
C ASP A 180 5.17 -14.89 -21.25
N GLY A 181 4.43 -14.74 -20.15
CA GLY A 181 4.44 -15.67 -19.03
C GLY A 181 5.63 -15.55 -18.08
N MET A 182 6.47 -14.56 -18.24
CA MET A 182 7.59 -14.23 -17.35
C MET A 182 7.31 -12.96 -16.57
N ILE A 183 7.71 -12.94 -15.31
CA ILE A 183 7.68 -11.76 -14.44
C ILE A 183 9.04 -11.06 -14.51
N TYR A 184 8.98 -9.74 -14.67
CA TYR A 184 10.14 -8.88 -14.73
C TYR A 184 10.06 -7.77 -13.67
N TRP A 185 11.22 -7.32 -13.23
CA TRP A 185 11.44 -6.03 -12.61
C TRP A 185 12.32 -5.20 -13.53
N ARG A 186 11.73 -4.23 -14.22
CA ARG A 186 12.42 -3.48 -15.28
C ARG A 186 13.02 -4.45 -16.31
N ASP A 187 14.33 -4.38 -16.55
CA ASP A 187 15.01 -5.25 -17.52
C ASP A 187 15.44 -6.61 -16.92
N GLU A 188 15.09 -6.89 -15.66
CA GLU A 188 15.55 -8.06 -14.91
C GLU A 188 14.46 -9.12 -14.83
N ALA A 189 14.68 -10.30 -15.41
CA ALA A 189 13.77 -11.44 -15.27
C ALA A 189 13.81 -12.01 -13.85
N ILE A 190 12.65 -12.22 -13.24
CA ILE A 190 12.51 -12.74 -11.88
C ILE A 190 12.15 -14.22 -11.88
N MET A 191 11.00 -14.59 -12.46
CA MET A 191 10.49 -15.96 -12.49
C MET A 191 9.38 -16.14 -13.53
N ALA A 192 9.01 -17.37 -13.83
CA ALA A 192 7.82 -17.61 -14.64
C ALA A 192 6.55 -17.35 -13.84
N ALA A 193 5.57 -16.68 -14.43
CA ALA A 193 4.29 -16.35 -13.76
C ALA A 193 3.52 -17.59 -13.29
N LYS A 194 3.63 -18.71 -14.02
CA LYS A 194 3.02 -20.01 -13.67
C LYS A 194 3.57 -20.63 -12.38
N ASP A 195 4.77 -20.24 -11.97
CA ASP A 195 5.44 -20.79 -10.78
C ASP A 195 5.05 -20.02 -9.50
N ILE A 196 4.28 -18.93 -9.62
CA ILE A 196 3.65 -18.27 -8.48
C ILE A 196 2.63 -19.21 -7.85
N ARG A 197 2.80 -19.54 -6.57
CA ARG A 197 1.94 -20.51 -5.85
C ARG A 197 0.51 -20.02 -5.63
N LEU A 198 0.26 -18.72 -5.71
CA LEU A 198 -1.06 -18.14 -5.55
C LEU A 198 -1.82 -18.17 -6.88
N ILE A 199 -2.98 -18.85 -6.91
CA ILE A 199 -3.75 -19.09 -8.13
C ILE A 199 -4.57 -17.87 -8.53
N GLY A 200 -4.60 -17.55 -9.82
CA GLY A 200 -5.47 -16.57 -10.45
C GLY A 200 -4.77 -15.27 -10.86
N PRO A 201 -5.28 -14.60 -11.90
CA PRO A 201 -4.64 -13.41 -12.49
C PRO A 201 -4.53 -12.25 -11.50
N GLN A 202 -5.51 -12.10 -10.57
CA GLN A 202 -5.45 -11.08 -9.52
C GLN A 202 -4.28 -11.29 -8.56
N ASN A 203 -3.82 -12.54 -8.38
CA ASN A 203 -2.69 -12.84 -7.52
C ASN A 203 -1.35 -12.59 -8.23
N VAL A 204 -1.30 -12.66 -9.56
CA VAL A 204 -0.17 -12.16 -10.34
C VAL A 204 -0.05 -10.64 -10.14
N GLU A 205 -1.16 -9.89 -10.20
CA GLU A 205 -1.16 -8.44 -9.92
C GLU A 205 -0.68 -8.13 -8.50
N ASN A 206 -1.14 -8.89 -7.50
CA ASN A 206 -0.68 -8.74 -6.11
C ASN A 206 0.83 -9.05 -5.97
N ALA A 207 1.31 -10.08 -6.65
CA ALA A 207 2.73 -10.44 -6.68
C ALA A 207 3.57 -9.35 -7.35
N LEU A 208 3.14 -8.80 -8.48
CA LEU A 208 3.82 -7.69 -9.16
C LEU A 208 3.96 -6.46 -8.26
N ALA A 209 2.88 -6.07 -7.56
CA ALA A 209 2.92 -4.98 -6.59
C ALA A 209 3.90 -5.27 -5.45
N ALA A 210 3.91 -6.51 -4.94
CA ALA A 210 4.81 -6.93 -3.87
C ALA A 210 6.27 -6.99 -4.33
N ILE A 211 6.55 -7.49 -5.53
CA ILE A 211 7.88 -7.49 -6.14
C ILE A 211 8.42 -6.06 -6.23
N ALA A 212 7.61 -5.11 -6.72
CA ALA A 212 8.03 -3.72 -6.84
C ALA A 212 8.42 -3.14 -5.47
N ALA A 213 7.63 -3.37 -4.42
CA ALA A 213 7.95 -2.92 -3.07
C ALA A 213 9.22 -3.59 -2.50
N ALA A 214 9.37 -4.90 -2.70
CA ALA A 214 10.52 -5.67 -2.26
C ALA A 214 11.81 -5.20 -2.95
N LYS A 215 11.79 -4.97 -4.27
CA LYS A 215 12.94 -4.48 -5.04
C LYS A 215 13.35 -3.07 -4.61
N LEU A 216 12.40 -2.18 -4.33
CA LEU A 216 12.69 -0.85 -3.77
C LEU A 216 13.27 -0.93 -2.35
N SER A 217 12.97 -1.99 -1.61
CA SER A 217 13.52 -2.29 -0.28
C SER A 217 14.85 -3.08 -0.33
N GLY A 218 15.43 -3.30 -1.51
CA GLY A 218 16.73 -3.97 -1.68
C GLY A 218 16.69 -5.50 -1.61
N VAL A 219 15.49 -6.12 -1.68
CA VAL A 219 15.35 -7.59 -1.63
C VAL A 219 15.88 -8.25 -2.90
N SER A 220 16.62 -9.34 -2.74
CA SER A 220 17.19 -10.11 -3.84
C SER A 220 16.11 -10.86 -4.63
N ASN A 221 16.39 -11.20 -5.90
CA ASN A 221 15.50 -12.05 -6.69
C ASN A 221 15.32 -13.44 -6.08
N GLU A 222 16.38 -13.98 -5.51
CA GLU A 222 16.35 -15.29 -4.85
C GLU A 222 15.34 -15.31 -3.69
N ASP A 223 15.36 -14.27 -2.84
CA ASP A 223 14.43 -14.14 -1.72
C ASP A 223 13.00 -13.89 -2.17
N ILE A 224 12.80 -13.11 -3.23
CA ILE A 224 11.48 -12.88 -3.85
C ILE A 224 10.89 -14.20 -4.35
N VAL A 225 11.66 -14.97 -5.15
CA VAL A 225 11.23 -16.25 -5.71
C VAL A 225 10.94 -17.27 -4.61
N ALA A 226 11.72 -17.28 -3.52
CA ALA A 226 11.51 -18.20 -2.40
C ALA A 226 10.19 -17.94 -1.64
N VAL A 227 9.63 -16.72 -1.73
CA VAL A 227 8.34 -16.35 -1.11
C VAL A 227 7.17 -16.67 -2.03
N LEU A 228 7.29 -16.45 -3.36
CA LEU A 228 6.23 -16.65 -4.36
C LEU A 228 6.03 -18.12 -4.72
#